data_b1063399f0f2aaa3c67fd55cb949355e
#
_entry.id   b1063399f0f2aaa3c67fd55cb949355e
#
_cell.length_a   1.000
_cell.length_b   1.000
_cell.length_c   1.000
_cell.angle_alpha   90.00
_cell.angle_beta   90.00
_cell.angle_gamma   90.00
#
_symmetry.space_group_name_H-M   'P 1'
#
loop_
_entity.id
_entity.type
_entity.pdbx_description
1 polymer ?
#
loop_
_entity_poly.entity_id
_entity_poly.type
_entity_poly.pdbx_seq_one_letter_code
_entity_poly.pdbx_strand_id
1 'polypeptide(L)'
;DLYKKIIKIDFTEADLVKALAEHYEGAKQENADGTEVEVSESSDEKNIDLAIEYYQKALLRYINAGNYNAVKEIWAKLLQFIPEKIDFFQLAKRRIAKTLGENKTTDLMQDLCDYYRTNQLWDTAISILKQNLEIDPKDNRARKEIVECYRGKYANHSHLEEYIKSSNLTQNYRNVFEAITDFEKHIAFDKGNFVFHNSWGVGIITKLANDKLEINFGKAKGRHEISLKLAINTLKPLAKDHIWVLKATMTRDKLV
;
A
#
# COMPACT_ATOMS: atom_id res chain seq x y z
N ASP A 1 -25.94 26.74 -8.37
CA ASP A 1 -26.35 26.39 -9.75
C ASP A 1 -25.50 27.04 -10.86
N LEU A 2 -25.10 28.32 -10.71
CA LEU A 2 -24.28 29.01 -11.74
C LEU A 2 -22.89 28.32 -11.88
N TYR A 3 -22.18 28.06 -10.79
CA TYR A 3 -20.89 27.38 -10.80
C TYR A 3 -20.96 26.01 -11.48
N LYS A 4 -22.00 25.21 -11.20
CA LYS A 4 -22.22 23.91 -11.85
C LYS A 4 -22.42 24.03 -13.36
N LYS A 5 -23.00 25.13 -13.83
CA LYS A 5 -23.16 25.41 -15.27
C LYS A 5 -21.82 25.80 -15.90
N ILE A 6 -21.05 26.69 -15.24
CA ILE A 6 -19.76 27.15 -15.76
C ILE A 6 -18.78 25.98 -15.90
N ILE A 7 -18.62 25.14 -14.88
CA ILE A 7 -17.68 23.99 -14.92
C ILE A 7 -18.04 22.91 -15.93
N LYS A 8 -19.31 22.88 -16.41
CA LYS A 8 -19.73 22.00 -17.51
C LYS A 8 -19.35 22.55 -18.87
N ILE A 9 -19.21 23.87 -19.00
CA ILE A 9 -18.89 24.57 -20.25
C ILE A 9 -17.38 24.75 -20.38
N ASP A 10 -16.74 25.17 -19.28
CA ASP A 10 -15.29 25.38 -19.21
C ASP A 10 -14.62 24.29 -18.37
N PHE A 11 -13.93 23.37 -19.05
CA PHE A 11 -13.19 22.28 -18.41
C PHE A 11 -11.83 22.72 -17.85
N THR A 12 -11.42 23.98 -18.06
CA THR A 12 -10.16 24.52 -17.53
C THR A 12 -10.32 25.18 -16.15
N GLU A 13 -11.54 25.55 -15.77
CA GLU A 13 -11.89 26.22 -14.50
C GLU A 13 -11.66 25.32 -13.28
N ALA A 14 -10.41 25.25 -12.82
CA ALA A 14 -10.03 24.44 -11.66
C ALA A 14 -10.43 25.09 -10.32
N ASP A 15 -10.29 26.43 -10.23
CA ASP A 15 -10.57 27.18 -8.99
C ASP A 15 -12.06 27.13 -8.61
N LEU A 16 -12.97 27.23 -9.57
CA LEU A 16 -14.40 27.10 -9.31
C LEU A 16 -14.79 25.68 -8.85
N VAL A 17 -14.11 24.66 -9.39
CA VAL A 17 -14.34 23.27 -8.95
C VAL A 17 -13.84 23.05 -7.53
N LYS A 18 -12.67 23.63 -7.19
CA LYS A 18 -12.16 23.64 -5.81
C LYS A 18 -13.10 24.36 -4.86
N ALA A 19 -13.59 25.56 -5.22
CA ALA A 19 -14.52 26.31 -4.40
C ALA A 19 -15.84 25.55 -4.15
N LEU A 20 -16.32 24.77 -5.12
CA LEU A 20 -17.46 23.88 -4.90
C LEU A 20 -17.15 22.74 -3.93
N ALA A 21 -15.97 22.15 -4.00
CA ALA A 21 -15.56 21.12 -3.07
C ALA A 21 -15.51 21.65 -1.63
N GLU A 22 -14.89 22.82 -1.44
CA GLU A 22 -14.81 23.52 -0.14
C GLU A 22 -16.19 23.91 0.39
N HIS A 23 -17.09 24.35 -0.49
CA HIS A 23 -18.47 24.65 -0.11
C HIS A 23 -19.19 23.40 0.43
N TYR A 24 -19.06 22.26 -0.22
CA TYR A 24 -19.68 21.01 0.25
C TYR A 24 -18.99 20.45 1.51
N GLU A 25 -17.67 20.60 1.63
CA GLU A 25 -16.92 20.24 2.84
C GLU A 25 -17.38 21.08 4.06
N GLY A 26 -17.63 22.37 3.85
CA GLY A 26 -18.02 23.32 4.90
C GLY A 26 -19.54 23.47 5.11
N ALA A 27 -20.37 22.83 4.28
CA ALA A 27 -21.82 22.98 4.33
C ALA A 27 -22.41 22.26 5.54
N LYS A 28 -22.43 22.97 6.67
CA LYS A 28 -23.44 22.71 7.71
C LYS A 28 -24.80 23.19 7.15
N GLN A 29 -25.84 22.39 7.28
CA GLN A 29 -27.19 22.86 6.94
C GLN A 29 -27.62 23.90 7.96
N GLU A 30 -27.65 25.16 7.53
CA GLU A 30 -28.28 26.25 8.29
C GLU A 30 -29.77 26.37 7.85
N ASN A 31 -30.67 26.46 8.80
CA ASN A 31 -32.04 26.87 8.51
C ASN A 31 -32.08 28.32 8.01
N ALA A 32 -33.12 28.67 7.29
CA ALA A 32 -33.34 30.02 6.78
C ALA A 32 -33.38 31.11 7.89
N ASP A 33 -33.47 30.73 9.15
CA ASP A 33 -33.44 31.58 10.34
C ASP A 33 -32.06 31.59 11.07
N GLY A 34 -31.06 30.91 10.52
CA GLY A 34 -29.69 30.88 11.09
C GLY A 34 -29.50 29.94 12.27
N THR A 35 -30.50 29.08 12.58
CA THR A 35 -30.34 28.04 13.60
C THR A 35 -29.69 26.77 13.01
N GLU A 36 -28.70 26.19 13.75
CA GLU A 36 -28.14 24.89 13.38
C GLU A 36 -29.20 23.81 13.42
N VAL A 37 -29.38 23.09 12.33
CA VAL A 37 -30.23 21.89 12.27
C VAL A 37 -29.46 20.72 12.83
N GLU A 38 -30.12 19.90 13.67
CA GLU A 38 -29.70 18.53 13.90
C GLU A 38 -29.80 17.77 12.56
N VAL A 39 -28.73 17.72 11.85
CA VAL A 39 -28.63 17.09 10.52
C VAL A 39 -28.66 15.59 10.68
N SER A 40 -29.54 14.92 9.93
CA SER A 40 -29.45 13.45 9.85
C SER A 40 -28.11 13.07 9.27
N GLU A 41 -27.35 12.11 9.88
CA GLU A 41 -26.05 11.59 9.43
C GLU A 41 -25.99 11.36 7.91
N SER A 42 -27.11 11.01 7.28
CA SER A 42 -27.22 10.76 5.83
C SER A 42 -27.08 11.97 4.92
N SER A 43 -27.27 13.22 5.43
CA SER A 43 -27.10 14.43 4.60
C SER A 43 -25.68 14.95 4.64
N ASP A 44 -24.99 14.79 5.75
CA ASP A 44 -23.58 15.15 5.89
C ASP A 44 -22.69 14.21 5.09
N GLU A 45 -22.99 12.91 5.08
CA GLU A 45 -22.29 11.93 4.21
C GLU A 45 -22.41 12.29 2.72
N LYS A 46 -23.61 12.68 2.26
CA LYS A 46 -23.82 13.11 0.86
C LYS A 46 -23.04 14.37 0.50
N ASN A 47 -22.89 15.32 1.43
CA ASN A 47 -22.11 16.52 1.21
C ASN A 47 -20.61 16.21 1.13
N ILE A 48 -20.11 15.32 1.98
CA ILE A 48 -18.72 14.86 1.94
C ILE A 48 -18.43 14.11 0.63
N ASP A 49 -19.31 13.22 0.19
CA ASP A 49 -19.15 12.51 -1.09
C ASP A 49 -19.09 13.48 -2.29
N LEU A 50 -19.92 14.52 -2.28
CA LEU A 50 -19.87 15.58 -3.29
C LEU A 50 -18.58 16.40 -3.21
N ALA A 51 -18.11 16.73 -2.01
CA ALA A 51 -16.85 17.41 -1.81
C ALA A 51 -15.69 16.59 -2.39
N ILE A 52 -15.63 15.29 -2.08
CA ILE A 52 -14.63 14.36 -2.62
C ILE A 52 -14.67 14.32 -4.15
N GLU A 53 -15.86 14.20 -4.74
CA GLU A 53 -16.02 14.18 -6.21
C GLU A 53 -15.47 15.46 -6.85
N TYR A 54 -15.77 16.63 -6.27
CA TYR A 54 -15.26 17.90 -6.78
C TYR A 54 -13.77 18.07 -6.53
N TYR A 55 -13.22 17.63 -5.39
CA TYR A 55 -11.77 17.62 -5.17
C TYR A 55 -11.03 16.74 -6.17
N GLN A 56 -11.57 15.56 -6.48
CA GLN A 56 -10.99 14.70 -7.52
C GLN A 56 -10.98 15.37 -8.90
N LYS A 57 -12.07 16.06 -9.27
CA LYS A 57 -12.16 16.82 -10.51
C LYS A 57 -11.18 18.00 -10.54
N ALA A 58 -11.10 18.76 -9.44
CA ALA A 58 -10.17 19.88 -9.31
C ALA A 58 -8.72 19.41 -9.41
N LEU A 59 -8.36 18.30 -8.74
CA LEU A 59 -7.03 17.72 -8.83
C LEU A 59 -6.61 17.47 -10.29
N LEU A 60 -7.47 16.82 -11.07
CA LEU A 60 -7.18 16.50 -12.47
C LEU A 60 -7.02 17.77 -13.33
N ARG A 61 -7.81 18.81 -13.07
CA ARG A 61 -7.71 20.09 -13.78
C ARG A 61 -6.41 20.84 -13.43
N TYR A 62 -6.04 20.89 -12.14
CA TYR A 62 -4.78 21.50 -11.72
C TYR A 62 -3.55 20.73 -12.21
N ILE A 63 -3.61 19.40 -12.31
CA ILE A 63 -2.56 18.61 -12.96
C ILE A 63 -2.41 19.07 -14.43
N ASN A 64 -3.51 19.16 -15.18
CA ASN A 64 -3.47 19.57 -16.56
C ASN A 64 -2.96 21.03 -16.74
N ALA A 65 -3.29 21.91 -15.79
CA ALA A 65 -2.81 23.29 -15.75
C ALA A 65 -1.35 23.44 -15.30
N GLY A 66 -0.71 22.37 -14.84
CA GLY A 66 0.67 22.42 -14.34
C GLY A 66 0.83 23.08 -12.96
N ASN A 67 -0.26 23.33 -12.22
CA ASN A 67 -0.23 24.03 -10.95
C ASN A 67 0.06 23.06 -9.78
N TYR A 68 1.37 22.84 -9.52
CA TYR A 68 1.81 21.90 -8.50
C TYR A 68 1.34 22.27 -7.07
N ASN A 69 1.32 23.56 -6.71
CA ASN A 69 0.93 23.97 -5.36
C ASN A 69 -0.53 23.61 -5.07
N ALA A 70 -1.43 23.87 -6.01
CA ALA A 70 -2.83 23.49 -5.89
C ALA A 70 -3.01 21.95 -5.91
N VAL A 71 -2.23 21.25 -6.72
CA VAL A 71 -2.22 19.78 -6.73
C VAL A 71 -1.84 19.24 -5.36
N LYS A 72 -0.78 19.77 -4.72
CA LYS A 72 -0.33 19.34 -3.40
C LYS A 72 -1.39 19.59 -2.31
N GLU A 73 -2.02 20.76 -2.35
CA GLU A 73 -3.08 21.12 -1.39
C GLU A 73 -4.27 20.14 -1.48
N ILE A 74 -4.77 19.90 -2.71
CA ILE A 74 -5.92 19.00 -2.91
C ILE A 74 -5.54 17.54 -2.66
N TRP A 75 -4.30 17.15 -2.97
CA TRP A 75 -3.78 15.83 -2.64
C TRP A 75 -3.85 15.56 -1.14
N ALA A 76 -3.41 16.53 -0.31
CA ALA A 76 -3.49 16.41 1.13
C ALA A 76 -4.94 16.30 1.65
N LYS A 77 -5.89 17.04 1.05
CA LYS A 77 -7.32 16.93 1.35
C LYS A 77 -7.88 15.54 1.00
N LEU A 78 -7.57 15.04 -0.18
CA LEU A 78 -8.03 13.71 -0.61
C LEU A 78 -7.44 12.59 0.24
N LEU A 79 -6.19 12.74 0.73
CA LEU A 79 -5.60 11.80 1.69
C LEU A 79 -6.35 11.75 3.03
N GLN A 80 -6.97 12.84 3.44
CA GLN A 80 -7.80 12.85 4.66
C GLN A 80 -9.14 12.13 4.45
N PHE A 81 -9.74 12.26 3.25
CA PHE A 81 -11.09 11.76 2.99
C PHE A 81 -11.13 10.33 2.44
N ILE A 82 -10.21 9.99 1.53
CA ILE A 82 -10.25 8.72 0.78
C ILE A 82 -8.88 8.03 0.69
N PRO A 83 -8.13 7.93 1.79
CA PRO A 83 -6.77 7.35 1.74
C PRO A 83 -6.77 5.89 1.26
N GLU A 84 -7.86 5.16 1.45
CA GLU A 84 -8.03 3.76 1.04
C GLU A 84 -8.18 3.59 -0.49
N LYS A 85 -8.52 4.67 -1.23
CA LYS A 85 -8.69 4.61 -2.70
C LYS A 85 -7.36 4.68 -3.44
N ILE A 86 -6.48 3.73 -3.18
CA ILE A 86 -5.13 3.69 -3.76
C ILE A 86 -5.14 3.72 -5.29
N ASP A 87 -6.14 3.10 -5.93
CA ASP A 87 -6.26 3.09 -7.40
C ASP A 87 -6.42 4.49 -7.97
N PHE A 88 -7.17 5.36 -7.28
CA PHE A 88 -7.31 6.77 -7.66
C PHE A 88 -5.95 7.48 -7.59
N PHE A 89 -5.21 7.32 -6.50
CA PHE A 89 -3.89 7.93 -6.34
C PHE A 89 -2.87 7.40 -7.36
N GLN A 90 -2.92 6.13 -7.70
CA GLN A 90 -2.08 5.53 -8.74
C GLN A 90 -2.43 6.07 -10.14
N LEU A 91 -3.71 6.31 -10.43
CA LEU A 91 -4.12 6.94 -11.68
C LEU A 91 -3.64 8.40 -11.75
N ALA A 92 -3.83 9.16 -10.68
CA ALA A 92 -3.36 10.55 -10.58
C ALA A 92 -1.84 10.62 -10.71
N LYS A 93 -1.08 9.72 -10.05
CA LYS A 93 0.37 9.58 -10.16
C LYS A 93 0.84 9.58 -11.62
N ARG A 94 0.24 8.74 -12.47
CA ARG A 94 0.63 8.64 -13.89
C ARG A 94 0.45 9.96 -14.65
N ARG A 95 -0.60 10.72 -14.32
CA ARG A 95 -0.85 12.04 -14.93
C ARG A 95 0.11 13.09 -14.40
N ILE A 96 0.39 13.09 -13.10
CA ILE A 96 1.33 14.00 -12.43
C ILE A 96 2.73 13.80 -13.02
N ALA A 97 3.20 12.55 -13.11
CA ALA A 97 4.50 12.23 -13.71
C ALA A 97 4.66 12.78 -15.13
N LYS A 98 3.62 12.62 -15.95
CA LYS A 98 3.62 13.10 -17.34
C LYS A 98 3.63 14.63 -17.44
N THR A 99 2.93 15.33 -16.56
CA THR A 99 2.68 16.79 -16.68
C THR A 99 3.63 17.61 -15.81
N LEU A 100 3.91 17.16 -14.59
CA LEU A 100 4.66 17.90 -13.57
C LEU A 100 6.06 17.31 -13.28
N GLY A 101 6.33 16.10 -13.79
CA GLY A 101 7.61 15.41 -13.66
C GLY A 101 7.70 14.44 -12.47
N GLU A 102 8.68 13.55 -12.54
CA GLU A 102 8.85 12.43 -11.60
C GLU A 102 9.17 12.89 -10.17
N ASN A 103 10.02 13.92 -9.98
CA ASN A 103 10.38 14.41 -8.65
C ASN A 103 9.14 14.86 -7.85
N LYS A 104 8.24 15.63 -8.48
CA LYS A 104 7.01 16.10 -7.84
C LYS A 104 6.04 14.95 -7.56
N THR A 105 6.07 13.94 -8.40
CA THR A 105 5.29 12.71 -8.21
C THR A 105 5.79 11.94 -6.99
N THR A 106 7.11 11.80 -6.85
CA THR A 106 7.72 11.11 -5.71
C THR A 106 7.37 11.79 -4.38
N ASP A 107 7.41 13.14 -4.34
CA ASP A 107 7.02 13.90 -3.14
C ASP A 107 5.58 13.60 -2.70
N LEU A 108 4.63 13.61 -3.64
CA LEU A 108 3.21 13.34 -3.34
C LEU A 108 2.97 11.87 -2.95
N MET A 109 3.67 10.93 -3.59
CA MET A 109 3.61 9.52 -3.22
C MET A 109 4.24 9.26 -1.84
N GLN A 110 5.17 10.12 -1.41
CA GLN A 110 5.74 10.06 -0.07
C GLN A 110 4.68 10.41 1.00
N ASP A 111 3.89 11.45 0.79
CA ASP A 111 2.79 11.82 1.69
C ASP A 111 1.80 10.66 1.86
N LEU A 112 1.49 9.96 0.76
CA LEU A 112 0.66 8.75 0.77
C LEU A 112 1.33 7.60 1.54
N CYS A 113 2.63 7.38 1.33
CA CYS A 113 3.41 6.37 2.04
C CYS A 113 3.40 6.63 3.55
N ASP A 114 3.61 7.88 3.97
CA ASP A 114 3.63 8.27 5.38
C ASP A 114 2.27 8.02 6.05
N TYR A 115 1.17 8.27 5.35
CA TYR A 115 -0.16 7.87 5.82
C TYR A 115 -0.26 6.37 6.09
N TYR A 116 0.13 5.52 5.13
CA TYR A 116 0.04 4.06 5.29
C TYR A 116 0.97 3.53 6.39
N ARG A 117 2.17 4.11 6.54
CA ARG A 117 3.11 3.76 7.62
C ARG A 117 2.54 4.09 8.99
N THR A 118 1.98 5.29 9.16
CA THR A 118 1.37 5.74 10.42
C THR A 118 0.21 4.84 10.84
N ASN A 119 -0.56 4.36 9.87
CA ASN A 119 -1.68 3.44 10.11
C ASN A 119 -1.27 1.95 10.09
N GLN A 120 0.03 1.64 10.08
CA GLN A 120 0.59 0.28 10.09
C GLN A 120 0.13 -0.60 8.90
N LEU A 121 -0.24 0.01 7.80
CA LEU A 121 -0.63 -0.66 6.56
C LEU A 121 0.65 -0.94 5.73
N TRP A 122 1.50 -1.79 6.30
CA TRP A 122 2.88 -2.01 5.86
C TRP A 122 3.00 -2.48 4.42
N ASP A 123 2.12 -3.39 3.96
CA ASP A 123 2.18 -3.93 2.60
C ASP A 123 1.99 -2.84 1.54
N THR A 124 1.06 -1.94 1.77
CA THR A 124 0.79 -0.81 0.88
C THR A 124 1.95 0.19 0.92
N ALA A 125 2.47 0.51 2.10
CA ALA A 125 3.64 1.39 2.24
C ALA A 125 4.88 0.81 1.52
N ILE A 126 5.17 -0.49 1.70
CA ILE A 126 6.26 -1.19 1.00
C ILE A 126 6.07 -1.13 -0.51
N SER A 127 4.85 -1.33 -1.02
CA SER A 127 4.55 -1.25 -2.44
C SER A 127 4.84 0.14 -3.02
N ILE A 128 4.46 1.21 -2.31
CA ILE A 128 4.74 2.59 -2.71
C ILE A 128 6.25 2.86 -2.72
N LEU A 129 6.95 2.45 -1.67
CA LEU A 129 8.40 2.64 -1.58
C LEU A 129 9.16 1.88 -2.66
N LYS A 130 8.74 0.67 -3.03
CA LYS A 130 9.29 -0.06 -4.18
C LYS A 130 9.12 0.73 -5.48
N GLN A 131 7.95 1.32 -5.70
CA GLN A 131 7.72 2.16 -6.88
C GLN A 131 8.58 3.44 -6.88
N ASN A 132 8.81 4.07 -5.72
CA ASN A 132 9.72 5.20 -5.62
C ASN A 132 11.16 4.79 -5.94
N LEU A 133 11.60 3.60 -5.47
CA LEU A 133 12.91 3.03 -5.79
C LEU A 133 13.05 2.59 -7.26
N GLU A 134 11.96 2.30 -7.97
CA GLU A 134 11.99 2.09 -9.43
C GLU A 134 12.32 3.39 -10.18
N ILE A 135 11.86 4.54 -9.67
CA ILE A 135 12.17 5.87 -10.23
C ILE A 135 13.60 6.28 -9.88
N ASP A 136 13.97 6.20 -8.60
CA ASP A 136 15.33 6.46 -8.13
C ASP A 136 15.85 5.31 -7.24
N PRO A 137 16.60 4.35 -7.80
CA PRO A 137 17.17 3.23 -7.04
C PRO A 137 18.20 3.65 -5.98
N LYS A 138 18.67 4.90 -6.01
CA LYS A 138 19.64 5.46 -5.07
C LYS A 138 18.99 6.34 -3.99
N ASP A 139 17.67 6.45 -3.97
CA ASP A 139 16.96 7.18 -2.93
C ASP A 139 17.21 6.54 -1.56
N ASN A 140 18.11 7.19 -0.80
CA ASN A 140 18.48 6.75 0.54
C ASN A 140 17.34 6.85 1.56
N ARG A 141 16.38 7.77 1.35
CA ARG A 141 15.21 7.92 2.20
C ARG A 141 14.28 6.72 2.00
N ALA A 142 13.87 6.46 0.77
CA ALA A 142 13.00 5.33 0.44
C ALA A 142 13.62 3.99 0.88
N ARG A 143 14.95 3.84 0.74
CA ARG A 143 15.68 2.65 1.19
C ARG A 143 15.65 2.45 2.72
N LYS A 144 15.77 3.53 3.50
CA LYS A 144 15.65 3.46 4.96
C LYS A 144 14.22 3.17 5.38
N GLU A 145 13.26 3.83 4.78
CA GLU A 145 11.86 3.69 5.11
C GLU A 145 11.30 2.31 4.80
N ILE A 146 11.74 1.65 3.71
CA ILE A 146 11.32 0.28 3.40
C ILE A 146 11.82 -0.71 4.47
N VAL A 147 13.01 -0.48 5.03
CA VAL A 147 13.53 -1.28 6.16
C VAL A 147 12.67 -1.10 7.40
N GLU A 148 12.27 0.14 7.72
CA GLU A 148 11.35 0.40 8.84
C GLU A 148 9.97 -0.24 8.62
N CYS A 149 9.46 -0.22 7.40
CA CYS A 149 8.22 -0.93 7.07
C CYS A 149 8.36 -2.44 7.27
N TYR A 150 9.47 -3.04 6.89
CA TYR A 150 9.73 -4.47 7.15
C TYR A 150 9.86 -4.75 8.64
N ARG A 151 10.50 -3.87 9.43
CA ARG A 151 10.55 -3.99 10.89
C ARG A 151 9.16 -3.95 11.51
N GLY A 152 8.30 -3.05 11.05
CA GLY A 152 6.92 -2.98 11.50
C GLY A 152 6.12 -4.24 11.12
N LYS A 153 6.18 -4.64 9.85
CA LYS A 153 5.45 -5.80 9.32
C LYS A 153 5.84 -7.12 9.99
N TYR A 154 7.12 -7.32 10.24
CA TYR A 154 7.68 -8.57 10.74
C TYR A 154 8.24 -8.45 12.17
N ALA A 155 7.69 -7.55 12.99
CA ALA A 155 8.18 -7.24 14.35
C ALA A 155 8.38 -8.47 15.25
N ASN A 156 7.57 -9.52 15.04
CA ASN A 156 7.63 -10.75 15.84
C ASN A 156 8.53 -11.85 15.25
N HIS A 157 9.22 -11.59 14.14
CA HIS A 157 10.09 -12.57 13.49
C HIS A 157 11.46 -12.63 14.18
N SER A 158 11.85 -13.79 14.71
CA SER A 158 13.07 -13.95 15.53
C SER A 158 14.39 -13.63 14.79
N HIS A 159 14.42 -13.80 13.46
CA HIS A 159 15.61 -13.59 12.64
C HIS A 159 15.54 -12.31 11.77
N LEU A 160 14.63 -11.39 12.07
CA LEU A 160 14.38 -10.20 11.26
C LEU A 160 15.66 -9.37 11.00
N GLU A 161 16.36 -8.97 12.06
CA GLU A 161 17.54 -8.12 11.96
C GLU A 161 18.73 -8.85 11.27
N GLU A 162 18.83 -10.15 11.45
CA GLU A 162 19.81 -10.99 10.76
C GLU A 162 19.55 -10.99 9.25
N TYR A 163 18.29 -11.15 8.84
CA TYR A 163 17.91 -11.13 7.42
C TYR A 163 18.05 -9.75 6.79
N ILE A 164 17.74 -8.67 7.50
CA ILE A 164 17.99 -7.29 7.04
C ILE A 164 19.49 -7.09 6.79
N LYS A 165 20.34 -7.57 7.70
CA LYS A 165 21.80 -7.44 7.59
C LYS A 165 22.36 -8.32 6.46
N SER A 166 21.97 -9.58 6.38
CA SER A 166 22.50 -10.53 5.38
C SER A 166 22.09 -10.18 3.96
N SER A 167 20.89 -9.63 3.76
CA SER A 167 20.44 -9.13 2.46
C SER A 167 21.13 -7.84 2.03
N ASN A 168 21.90 -7.18 2.91
CA ASN A 168 22.48 -5.85 2.68
C ASN A 168 21.45 -4.78 2.29
N LEU A 169 20.21 -4.89 2.82
CA LEU A 169 19.10 -4.02 2.47
C LEU A 169 19.38 -2.54 2.82
N THR A 170 20.20 -2.30 3.87
CA THR A 170 20.60 -0.96 4.30
C THR A 170 21.84 -0.41 3.54
N GLN A 171 22.47 -1.20 2.68
CA GLN A 171 23.73 -0.84 2.05
C GLN A 171 23.53 -0.26 0.64
N ASN A 172 24.16 0.88 0.35
CA ASN A 172 23.98 1.59 -0.91
C ASN A 172 24.77 1.01 -2.09
N TYR A 173 25.76 0.15 -1.83
CA TYR A 173 26.57 -0.46 -2.87
C TYR A 173 25.89 -1.63 -3.59
N ARG A 174 24.86 -2.22 -2.97
CA ARG A 174 24.09 -3.32 -3.57
C ARG A 174 22.86 -2.81 -4.32
N ASN A 175 22.54 -3.49 -5.41
CA ASN A 175 21.25 -3.24 -6.08
C ASN A 175 20.09 -3.44 -5.11
N VAL A 176 19.24 -2.41 -4.96
CA VAL A 176 18.19 -2.40 -3.96
C VAL A 176 17.15 -3.51 -4.20
N PHE A 177 16.82 -3.80 -5.45
CA PHE A 177 15.82 -4.84 -5.78
C PHE A 177 16.34 -6.25 -5.55
N GLU A 178 17.65 -6.47 -5.76
CA GLU A 178 18.27 -7.73 -5.36
C GLU A 178 18.26 -7.90 -3.84
N ALA A 179 18.58 -6.84 -3.10
CA ALA A 179 18.55 -6.85 -1.65
C ALA A 179 17.14 -7.10 -1.10
N ILE A 180 16.11 -6.44 -1.66
CA ILE A 180 14.71 -6.65 -1.34
C ILE A 180 14.29 -8.10 -1.63
N THR A 181 14.63 -8.60 -2.81
CA THR A 181 14.30 -9.97 -3.22
C THR A 181 14.93 -11.01 -2.30
N ASP A 182 16.18 -10.82 -1.92
CA ASP A 182 16.87 -11.71 -0.99
C ASP A 182 16.24 -11.67 0.40
N PHE A 183 15.92 -10.48 0.91
CA PHE A 183 15.25 -10.33 2.18
C PHE A 183 13.88 -11.02 2.16
N GLU A 184 13.05 -10.75 1.16
CA GLU A 184 11.71 -11.32 1.05
C GLU A 184 11.72 -12.84 0.89
N LYS A 185 12.74 -13.39 0.24
CA LYS A 185 12.92 -14.85 0.19
C LYS A 185 13.21 -15.45 1.58
N HIS A 186 14.11 -14.82 2.35
CA HIS A 186 14.47 -15.34 3.68
C HIS A 186 13.35 -15.21 4.68
N ILE A 187 12.72 -14.03 4.74
CA ILE A 187 11.67 -13.74 5.73
C ILE A 187 10.39 -14.58 5.51
N ALA A 188 10.19 -15.13 4.33
CA ALA A 188 9.07 -16.00 4.04
C ALA A 188 9.16 -17.37 4.75
N PHE A 189 10.35 -17.76 5.22
CA PHE A 189 10.56 -19.04 5.90
C PHE A 189 10.53 -18.85 7.43
N ASP A 190 9.33 -18.73 8.00
CA ASP A 190 9.15 -18.63 9.45
C ASP A 190 8.17 -19.68 9.96
N LYS A 191 8.22 -19.93 11.27
CA LYS A 191 7.29 -20.85 11.95
C LYS A 191 5.84 -20.46 11.68
N GLY A 192 5.04 -21.42 11.25
CA GLY A 192 3.62 -21.23 10.92
C GLY A 192 3.37 -20.82 9.46
N ASN A 193 4.42 -20.55 8.68
CA ASN A 193 4.28 -20.29 7.25
C ASN A 193 4.18 -21.59 6.46
N PHE A 194 3.53 -21.50 5.29
CA PHE A 194 3.34 -22.63 4.39
C PHE A 194 4.34 -22.60 3.26
N VAL A 195 4.78 -23.79 2.85
CA VAL A 195 5.69 -24.00 1.73
C VAL A 195 5.21 -25.13 0.84
N PHE A 196 5.64 -25.12 -0.41
CA PHE A 196 5.38 -26.18 -1.36
C PHE A 196 6.70 -26.82 -1.82
N HIS A 197 6.74 -28.14 -1.75
CA HIS A 197 7.80 -28.97 -2.31
C HIS A 197 7.26 -29.82 -3.45
N ASN A 198 7.97 -29.90 -4.57
CA ASN A 198 7.48 -30.60 -5.78
C ASN A 198 7.07 -32.06 -5.54
N SER A 199 7.80 -32.79 -4.67
CA SER A 199 7.53 -34.21 -4.40
C SER A 199 6.69 -34.45 -3.14
N TRP A 200 6.69 -33.50 -2.18
CA TRP A 200 6.02 -33.69 -0.88
C TRP A 200 4.72 -32.89 -0.75
N GLY A 201 4.51 -31.94 -1.66
CA GLY A 201 3.32 -31.07 -1.65
C GLY A 201 3.42 -29.93 -0.66
N VAL A 202 2.29 -29.55 -0.07
CA VAL A 202 2.19 -28.47 0.90
C VAL A 202 2.69 -28.93 2.27
N GLY A 203 3.56 -28.13 2.88
CA GLY A 203 4.04 -28.30 4.24
C GLY A 203 3.89 -27.02 5.07
N ILE A 204 3.82 -27.20 6.38
CA ILE A 204 3.85 -26.09 7.35
C ILE A 204 5.17 -26.13 8.10
N ILE A 205 5.84 -24.98 8.21
CA ILE A 205 7.07 -24.84 9.01
C ILE A 205 6.68 -24.88 10.48
N THR A 206 7.16 -25.90 11.19
CA THR A 206 6.86 -26.10 12.62
C THR A 206 7.93 -25.50 13.52
N LYS A 207 9.16 -25.41 13.02
CA LYS A 207 10.30 -24.86 13.78
C LYS A 207 11.34 -24.26 12.82
N LEU A 208 11.94 -23.15 13.24
CA LEU A 208 13.14 -22.57 12.66
C LEU A 208 14.16 -22.39 13.80
N ALA A 209 15.30 -23.06 13.72
CA ALA A 209 16.39 -22.92 14.69
C ALA A 209 17.73 -23.31 14.05
N ASN A 210 18.80 -22.58 14.34
CA ASN A 210 20.16 -22.86 13.87
C ASN A 210 20.24 -23.11 12.36
N ASP A 211 19.62 -22.23 11.56
CA ASP A 211 19.53 -22.33 10.09
C ASP A 211 18.90 -23.63 9.57
N LYS A 212 18.10 -24.31 10.40
CA LYS A 212 17.35 -25.49 10.03
C LYS A 212 15.86 -25.29 10.22
N LEU A 213 15.10 -25.74 9.23
CA LEU A 213 13.65 -25.74 9.21
C LEU A 213 13.14 -27.15 9.47
N GLU A 214 12.25 -27.31 10.44
CA GLU A 214 11.42 -28.51 10.56
C GLU A 214 10.08 -28.21 9.87
N ILE A 215 9.73 -29.04 8.88
CA ILE A 215 8.54 -28.83 8.04
C ILE A 215 7.69 -30.10 8.10
N ASN A 216 6.40 -29.93 8.40
CA ASN A 216 5.44 -31.02 8.41
C ASN A 216 4.64 -31.03 7.10
N PHE A 217 4.82 -32.05 6.26
CA PHE A 217 4.10 -32.27 5.01
C PHE A 217 2.86 -33.17 5.14
N GLY A 218 2.32 -33.27 6.35
CA GLY A 218 1.13 -34.07 6.66
C GLY A 218 1.42 -35.55 6.89
N LYS A 219 0.34 -36.31 7.13
CA LYS A 219 0.43 -37.74 7.56
C LYS A 219 1.15 -38.65 6.57
N ALA A 220 0.98 -38.40 5.27
CA ALA A 220 1.52 -39.25 4.22
C ALA A 220 3.03 -39.06 3.98
N LYS A 221 3.57 -37.88 4.23
CA LYS A 221 4.96 -37.50 3.92
C LYS A 221 5.78 -37.21 5.19
N GLY A 222 5.13 -37.01 6.32
CA GLY A 222 5.78 -36.83 7.61
C GLY A 222 6.47 -35.47 7.79
N ARG A 223 7.44 -35.47 8.74
CA ARG A 223 8.26 -34.29 9.05
C ARG A 223 9.64 -34.42 8.42
N HIS A 224 10.14 -33.31 7.90
CA HIS A 224 11.47 -33.23 7.31
C HIS A 224 12.23 -32.07 7.93
N GLU A 225 13.51 -32.28 8.20
CA GLU A 225 14.46 -31.25 8.60
C GLU A 225 15.31 -30.84 7.40
N ILE A 226 15.30 -29.56 7.05
CA ILE A 226 15.98 -29.03 5.86
C ILE A 226 16.74 -27.77 6.29
N SER A 227 17.98 -27.60 5.81
CA SER A 227 18.70 -26.34 6.03
C SER A 227 17.99 -25.18 5.34
N LEU A 228 18.00 -24.00 5.95
CA LEU A 228 17.39 -22.79 5.40
C LEU A 228 17.91 -22.51 3.97
N LYS A 229 19.20 -22.65 3.76
CA LYS A 229 19.82 -22.49 2.43
C LYS A 229 19.26 -23.44 1.37
N LEU A 230 19.00 -24.69 1.72
CA LEU A 230 18.39 -25.66 0.80
C LEU A 230 16.91 -25.34 0.61
N ALA A 231 16.19 -25.00 1.67
CA ALA A 231 14.79 -24.64 1.63
C ALA A 231 14.51 -23.47 0.69
N ILE A 232 15.29 -22.39 0.77
CA ILE A 232 15.15 -21.20 -0.10
C ILE A 232 15.30 -21.55 -1.60
N ASN A 233 16.10 -22.57 -1.93
CA ASN A 233 16.31 -22.98 -3.30
C ASN A 233 15.33 -24.03 -3.80
N THR A 234 14.71 -24.82 -2.92
CA THR A 234 13.90 -25.99 -3.29
C THR A 234 12.42 -25.84 -2.96
N LEU A 235 12.07 -24.96 -2.04
CA LEU A 235 10.69 -24.74 -1.61
C LEU A 235 10.15 -23.42 -2.12
N LYS A 236 8.83 -23.39 -2.36
CA LYS A 236 8.11 -22.17 -2.73
C LYS A 236 7.26 -21.75 -1.54
N PRO A 237 7.47 -20.56 -0.96
CA PRO A 237 6.55 -20.03 0.05
C PRO A 237 5.14 -19.89 -0.51
N LEU A 238 4.14 -20.21 0.30
CA LEU A 238 2.73 -20.06 -0.05
C LEU A 238 2.04 -19.13 0.93
N ALA A 239 1.17 -18.26 0.41
CA ALA A 239 0.26 -17.47 1.23
C ALA A 239 -0.77 -18.37 1.93
N LYS A 240 -1.27 -17.95 3.09
CA LYS A 240 -2.22 -18.75 3.89
C LYS A 240 -3.55 -19.01 3.17
N ASP A 241 -3.95 -18.10 2.29
CA ASP A 241 -5.15 -18.15 1.45
C ASP A 241 -4.93 -18.84 0.11
N HIS A 242 -3.70 -19.30 -0.16
CA HIS A 242 -3.40 -20.01 -1.41
C HIS A 242 -4.22 -21.30 -1.50
N ILE A 243 -4.81 -21.56 -2.68
CA ILE A 243 -5.73 -22.70 -2.91
C ILE A 243 -5.16 -24.07 -2.49
N TRP A 244 -3.85 -24.27 -2.63
CA TRP A 244 -3.21 -25.51 -2.21
C TRP A 244 -3.11 -25.62 -0.68
N VAL A 245 -2.94 -24.49 0.03
CA VAL A 245 -2.95 -24.46 1.49
C VAL A 245 -4.36 -24.74 1.99
N LEU A 246 -5.36 -24.10 1.42
CA LEU A 246 -6.77 -24.33 1.76
C LEU A 246 -7.15 -25.82 1.55
N LYS A 247 -6.78 -26.41 0.42
CA LYS A 247 -7.01 -27.85 0.15
C LYS A 247 -6.28 -28.79 1.12
N ALA A 248 -5.11 -28.38 1.64
CA ALA A 248 -4.33 -29.20 2.57
C ALA A 248 -4.80 -29.08 4.02
N THR A 249 -5.45 -27.96 4.39
CA THR A 249 -5.80 -27.60 5.77
C THR A 249 -7.30 -27.67 6.06
N MET A 250 -8.15 -27.49 5.05
CA MET A 250 -9.60 -27.50 5.20
C MET A 250 -10.20 -28.88 4.91
N THR A 251 -11.26 -29.24 5.64
CA THR A 251 -12.09 -30.40 5.30
C THR A 251 -12.88 -30.13 4.04
N ARG A 252 -13.22 -31.19 3.29
CA ARG A 252 -13.91 -31.13 2.00
C ARG A 252 -15.20 -30.31 2.04
N ASP A 253 -15.92 -30.35 3.15
CA ASP A 253 -17.19 -29.63 3.38
C ASP A 253 -17.04 -28.11 3.53
N LYS A 254 -15.81 -27.59 3.70
CA LYS A 254 -15.50 -26.16 3.80
C LYS A 254 -14.89 -25.58 2.52
N LEU A 255 -14.76 -26.40 1.48
CA LEU A 255 -14.19 -26.01 0.19
C LEU A 255 -15.26 -25.83 -0.92
N VAL A 256 -16.54 -25.99 -0.57
CA VAL A 256 -17.69 -25.80 -1.46
C VAL A 256 -18.34 -24.46 -1.23
#